data_4911297f5d11a52aadf87f85ebaa69dd
#
_entry.id   4911297f5d11a52aadf87f85ebaa69dd
#
_cell.length_a   1.000
_cell.length_b   1.000
_cell.length_c   1.000
_cell.angle_alpha   90.00
_cell.angle_beta   90.00
_cell.angle_gamma   90.00
#
_symmetry.space_group_name_H-M   'P 1'
#
loop_
_entity.id
_entity.type
_entity.pdbx_description
1 polymer ?
#
loop_
_entity_poly.entity_id
_entity_poly.type
_entity_poly.pdbx_seq_one_letter_code
_entity_poly.pdbx_strand_id
1 'polypeptide(L)'
;MKRPKGLGEVEQMVMDYVWTRGPCSAESCREALVATRPMKDSTVRTVLRRLEEKGFVSHEIEGRTFIYRAAENRQNVAVRAVKNIIDRFCGGSAEELVVGLVNSDVIDRRQLERLARKIAQGKIGEKSGSAAHSRPTKKGDS
;
A
#
# COMPACT_ATOMS: atom_id res chain seq x y z
N MET A 1 -6.93 19.93 -12.30
CA MET A 1 -6.70 19.54 -10.93
C MET A 1 -6.11 18.14 -10.80
N LYS A 2 -5.08 18.03 -10.01
CA LYS A 2 -4.37 16.78 -9.93
C LYS A 2 -5.04 15.83 -8.95
N ARG A 3 -5.26 14.61 -9.35
CA ARG A 3 -5.82 13.62 -8.46
C ARG A 3 -4.76 13.13 -7.49
N PRO A 4 -5.14 12.82 -6.26
CA PRO A 4 -4.19 12.20 -5.35
C PRO A 4 -3.75 10.85 -5.92
N LYS A 5 -2.55 10.44 -5.59
CA LYS A 5 -2.05 9.16 -6.06
C LYS A 5 -2.49 8.05 -5.12
N GLY A 6 -3.77 8.04 -4.81
CA GLY A 6 -4.32 6.98 -4.02
C GLY A 6 -4.86 5.87 -4.90
N LEU A 7 -5.38 4.86 -4.26
CA LEU A 7 -5.93 3.70 -4.95
C LEU A 7 -7.44 3.81 -5.01
N GLY A 8 -8.01 3.61 -6.21
CA GLY A 8 -9.43 3.42 -6.34
C GLY A 8 -9.83 2.05 -5.84
N GLU A 9 -11.13 1.78 -5.85
CA GLU A 9 -11.64 0.54 -5.28
C GLU A 9 -11.10 -0.68 -6.02
N VAL A 10 -11.17 -0.67 -7.35
CA VAL A 10 -10.68 -1.81 -8.12
C VAL A 10 -9.16 -1.91 -8.03
N GLU A 11 -8.48 -0.76 -8.05
CA GLU A 11 -7.05 -0.75 -7.88
C GLU A 11 -6.64 -1.37 -6.55
N GLN A 12 -7.40 -1.07 -5.49
CA GLN A 12 -7.13 -1.64 -4.19
C GLN A 12 -7.25 -3.16 -4.21
N MET A 13 -8.30 -3.67 -4.88
CA MET A 13 -8.50 -5.12 -4.98
C MET A 13 -7.33 -5.78 -5.70
N VAL A 14 -6.88 -5.17 -6.78
CA VAL A 14 -5.77 -5.72 -7.54
C VAL A 14 -4.49 -5.68 -6.72
N MET A 15 -4.24 -4.56 -6.05
CA MET A 15 -3.03 -4.46 -5.22
C MET A 15 -3.05 -5.43 -4.06
N ASP A 16 -4.22 -5.63 -3.43
CA ASP A 16 -4.31 -6.63 -2.35
C ASP A 16 -3.90 -8.01 -2.86
N TYR A 17 -4.31 -8.36 -4.05
CA TYR A 17 -3.93 -9.62 -4.65
C TYR A 17 -2.41 -9.67 -4.90
N VAL A 18 -1.87 -8.62 -5.49
CA VAL A 18 -0.44 -8.58 -5.80
C VAL A 18 0.39 -8.66 -4.51
N TRP A 19 -0.01 -7.93 -3.47
CA TRP A 19 0.72 -7.98 -2.20
C TRP A 19 0.66 -9.36 -1.56
N THR A 20 -0.48 -10.02 -1.68
CA THR A 20 -0.69 -11.33 -1.03
C THR A 20 -0.05 -12.45 -1.82
N ARG A 21 -0.26 -12.43 -3.14
CA ARG A 21 0.17 -13.51 -4.01
C ARG A 21 1.64 -13.42 -4.38
N GLY A 22 2.14 -12.18 -4.53
CA GLY A 22 3.45 -11.96 -5.09
C GLY A 22 3.38 -11.79 -6.60
N PRO A 23 4.49 -12.02 -7.29
CA PRO A 23 4.50 -11.79 -8.74
C PRO A 23 3.41 -12.57 -9.45
N CYS A 24 2.71 -11.91 -10.37
CA CYS A 24 1.55 -12.53 -11.01
C CYS A 24 1.31 -11.92 -12.38
N SER A 25 0.59 -12.65 -13.21
CA SER A 25 0.15 -12.16 -14.51
C SER A 25 -1.22 -11.50 -14.38
N ALA A 26 -1.62 -10.74 -15.39
CA ALA A 26 -2.95 -10.18 -15.43
C ALA A 26 -4.01 -11.27 -15.42
N GLU A 27 -3.72 -12.37 -16.11
CA GLU A 27 -4.67 -13.47 -16.18
C GLU A 27 -4.90 -14.11 -14.81
N SER A 28 -3.81 -14.37 -14.08
CA SER A 28 -3.98 -14.97 -12.75
C SER A 28 -4.70 -14.00 -11.79
N CYS A 29 -4.43 -12.72 -11.94
CA CYS A 29 -5.13 -11.72 -11.13
C CYS A 29 -6.62 -11.73 -11.44
N ARG A 30 -6.97 -11.73 -12.73
CA ARG A 30 -8.38 -11.75 -13.12
C ARG A 30 -9.09 -12.98 -12.58
N GLU A 31 -8.45 -14.14 -12.71
CA GLU A 31 -9.05 -15.39 -12.24
C GLU A 31 -9.26 -15.37 -10.72
N ALA A 32 -8.30 -14.82 -10.00
CA ALA A 32 -8.41 -14.77 -8.55
C ALA A 32 -9.54 -13.85 -8.09
N LEU A 33 -9.82 -12.81 -8.85
CA LEU A 33 -10.83 -11.83 -8.45
C LEU A 33 -12.21 -12.08 -9.04
N VAL A 34 -12.34 -13.11 -9.88
CA VAL A 34 -13.59 -13.29 -10.62
C VAL A 34 -14.78 -13.53 -9.71
N ALA A 35 -14.58 -14.21 -8.59
CA ALA A 35 -15.68 -14.50 -7.67
C ALA A 35 -16.17 -13.25 -6.97
N THR A 36 -15.29 -12.30 -6.71
CA THR A 36 -15.62 -11.08 -6.00
C THR A 36 -16.03 -9.98 -6.97
N ARG A 37 -15.30 -9.86 -8.06
CA ARG A 37 -15.52 -8.78 -9.02
C ARG A 37 -15.14 -9.25 -10.41
N PRO A 38 -16.08 -9.81 -11.17
CA PRO A 38 -15.78 -10.27 -12.53
C PRO A 38 -15.32 -9.10 -13.40
N MET A 39 -14.26 -9.30 -14.15
CA MET A 39 -13.72 -8.28 -15.03
C MET A 39 -13.18 -8.93 -16.28
N LYS A 40 -13.14 -8.14 -17.35
CA LYS A 40 -12.50 -8.59 -18.58
C LYS A 40 -10.99 -8.52 -18.45
N ASP A 41 -10.29 -9.31 -19.26
CA ASP A 41 -8.84 -9.24 -19.31
C ASP A 41 -8.36 -7.81 -19.59
N SER A 42 -9.01 -7.13 -20.51
CA SER A 42 -8.58 -5.79 -20.86
C SER A 42 -8.72 -4.82 -19.69
N THR A 43 -9.74 -5.03 -18.87
CA THR A 43 -9.92 -4.18 -17.69
C THR A 43 -8.80 -4.38 -16.68
N VAL A 44 -8.47 -5.63 -16.41
CA VAL A 44 -7.40 -5.90 -15.46
C VAL A 44 -6.07 -5.35 -15.95
N ARG A 45 -5.80 -5.52 -17.24
CA ARG A 45 -4.57 -5.00 -17.82
C ARG A 45 -4.50 -3.48 -17.72
N THR A 46 -5.62 -2.81 -17.95
CA THR A 46 -5.68 -1.36 -17.83
C THR A 46 -5.41 -0.93 -16.39
N VAL A 47 -6.01 -1.64 -15.42
CA VAL A 47 -5.80 -1.32 -14.02
C VAL A 47 -4.33 -1.52 -13.64
N LEU A 48 -3.73 -2.63 -14.05
CA LEU A 48 -2.32 -2.88 -13.75
C LEU A 48 -1.41 -1.84 -14.39
N ARG A 49 -1.73 -1.42 -15.62
CA ARG A 49 -0.94 -0.38 -16.26
C ARG A 49 -1.03 0.93 -15.50
N ARG A 50 -2.23 1.28 -15.03
CA ARG A 50 -2.38 2.49 -14.23
C ARG A 50 -1.61 2.39 -12.93
N LEU A 51 -1.62 1.22 -12.29
CA LEU A 51 -0.87 1.02 -11.07
C LEU A 51 0.62 1.18 -11.31
N GLU A 52 1.09 0.72 -12.45
CA GLU A 52 2.50 0.87 -12.78
C GLU A 52 2.83 2.34 -13.02
N GLU A 53 1.96 3.06 -13.70
CA GLU A 53 2.16 4.49 -13.94
C GLU A 53 2.19 5.27 -12.64
N LYS A 54 1.44 4.82 -11.65
CA LYS A 54 1.42 5.46 -10.34
C LYS A 54 2.57 5.01 -9.44
N GLY A 55 3.34 4.03 -9.87
CA GLY A 55 4.49 3.57 -9.11
C GLY A 55 4.21 2.46 -8.11
N PHE A 56 3.04 1.83 -8.17
CA PHE A 56 2.69 0.78 -7.22
C PHE A 56 3.18 -0.60 -7.63
N VAL A 57 3.29 -0.84 -8.93
CA VAL A 57 3.80 -2.12 -9.43
C VAL A 57 4.83 -1.87 -10.51
N SER A 58 5.62 -2.88 -10.78
CA SER A 58 6.49 -2.92 -11.95
C SER A 58 6.29 -4.27 -12.62
N HIS A 59 6.81 -4.44 -13.83
CA HIS A 59 6.63 -5.71 -14.52
C HIS A 59 7.91 -6.12 -15.20
N GLU A 60 8.01 -7.42 -15.43
CA GLU A 60 9.03 -8.04 -16.27
C GLU A 60 8.30 -8.90 -17.28
N ILE A 61 8.95 -9.17 -18.38
CA ILE A 61 8.36 -10.00 -19.42
C ILE A 61 9.00 -11.38 -19.35
N GLU A 62 8.15 -12.39 -19.20
CA GLU A 62 8.59 -13.79 -19.25
C GLU A 62 7.93 -14.41 -20.45
N GLY A 63 8.75 -14.71 -21.46
CA GLY A 63 8.18 -15.15 -22.74
C GLY A 63 7.36 -14.04 -23.34
N ARG A 64 6.06 -14.22 -23.38
CA ARG A 64 5.15 -13.18 -23.88
C ARG A 64 4.24 -12.65 -22.81
N THR A 65 4.51 -12.99 -21.55
CA THR A 65 3.62 -12.67 -20.47
C THR A 65 4.25 -11.60 -19.58
N PHE A 66 3.48 -10.58 -19.28
CA PHE A 66 3.90 -9.58 -18.30
C PHE A 66 3.67 -10.13 -16.90
N ILE A 67 4.73 -10.14 -16.11
CA ILE A 67 4.64 -10.55 -14.72
C ILE A 67 4.78 -9.30 -13.85
N TYR A 68 3.75 -8.99 -13.11
CA TYR A 68 3.69 -7.79 -12.28
C TYR A 68 4.06 -8.12 -10.85
N ARG A 69 4.77 -7.21 -10.22
CA ARG A 69 5.13 -7.35 -8.82
C ARG A 69 5.00 -6.01 -8.14
N ALA A 70 4.82 -6.03 -6.83
CA ALA A 70 4.66 -4.80 -6.06
C ALA A 70 5.98 -4.03 -6.06
N ALA A 71 5.90 -2.74 -6.40
CA ALA A 71 7.02 -1.82 -6.30
C ALA A 71 6.96 -1.03 -5.00
N GLU A 72 5.81 -1.02 -4.35
CA GLU A 72 5.62 -0.37 -3.06
C GLU A 72 4.99 -1.37 -2.13
N ASN A 73 5.40 -1.37 -0.87
CA ASN A 73 4.77 -2.28 0.07
C ASN A 73 3.49 -1.65 0.64
N ARG A 74 2.67 -2.50 1.24
CA ARG A 74 1.35 -2.09 1.71
C ARG A 74 1.47 -0.99 2.77
N GLN A 75 2.44 -1.11 3.65
CA GLN A 75 2.58 -0.14 4.74
C GLN A 75 2.96 1.23 4.23
N ASN A 76 3.85 1.31 3.23
CA ASN A 76 4.22 2.60 2.67
C ASN A 76 3.05 3.29 2.00
N VAL A 77 2.20 2.50 1.33
CA VAL A 77 0.99 3.06 0.72
C VAL A 77 0.06 3.60 1.79
N ALA A 78 -0.12 2.86 2.87
CA ALA A 78 -0.98 3.29 3.97
C ALA A 78 -0.46 4.58 4.60
N VAL A 79 0.85 4.67 4.80
CA VAL A 79 1.44 5.86 5.40
C VAL A 79 1.19 7.08 4.52
N ARG A 80 1.36 6.94 3.20
CA ARG A 80 1.12 8.07 2.31
C ARG A 80 -0.35 8.47 2.31
N ALA A 81 -1.26 7.48 2.36
CA ALA A 81 -2.68 7.79 2.42
C ALA A 81 -3.02 8.57 3.68
N VAL A 82 -2.45 8.16 4.81
CA VAL A 82 -2.69 8.87 6.07
C VAL A 82 -2.10 10.27 6.02
N LYS A 83 -0.91 10.41 5.43
CA LYS A 83 -0.30 11.73 5.31
C LYS A 83 -1.20 12.68 4.51
N ASN A 84 -1.82 12.17 3.43
CA ASN A 84 -2.75 12.98 2.66
C ASN A 84 -3.93 13.42 3.50
N ILE A 85 -4.45 12.52 4.33
CA ILE A 85 -5.57 12.85 5.21
C ILE A 85 -5.15 13.93 6.20
N ILE A 86 -3.98 13.80 6.79
CA ILE A 86 -3.47 14.78 7.74
C ILE A 86 -3.35 16.14 7.08
N ASP A 87 -2.78 16.17 5.88
CA ASP A 87 -2.57 17.44 5.19
C ASP A 87 -3.89 18.10 4.80
N ARG A 88 -4.88 17.30 4.42
CA ARG A 88 -6.14 17.84 3.91
C ARG A 88 -7.11 18.21 5.01
N PHE A 89 -7.13 17.47 6.10
CA PHE A 89 -8.19 17.63 7.10
C PHE A 89 -7.70 18.08 8.47
N CYS A 90 -6.42 17.93 8.74
CA CYS A 90 -5.88 18.23 10.06
C CYS A 90 -4.85 19.36 10.03
N GLY A 91 -4.82 20.11 8.93
CA GLY A 91 -3.90 21.23 8.83
C GLY A 91 -2.44 20.84 8.96
N GLY A 92 -2.11 19.60 8.58
CA GLY A 92 -0.74 19.10 8.66
C GLY A 92 -0.36 18.56 10.03
N SER A 93 -1.29 18.49 10.97
CA SER A 93 -0.98 18.04 12.33
C SER A 93 -1.34 16.58 12.51
N ALA A 94 -0.33 15.73 12.56
CA ALA A 94 -0.54 14.31 12.85
C ALA A 94 -1.07 14.13 14.27
N GLU A 95 -0.67 15.01 15.17
CA GLU A 95 -1.12 14.95 16.55
C GLU A 95 -2.63 15.07 16.64
N GLU A 96 -3.22 16.01 15.90
CA GLU A 96 -4.66 16.16 15.88
C GLU A 96 -5.37 14.91 15.42
N LEU A 97 -4.81 14.26 14.41
CA LEU A 97 -5.41 13.02 13.93
C LEU A 97 -5.38 11.95 15.00
N VAL A 98 -4.23 11.79 15.68
CA VAL A 98 -4.10 10.75 16.70
C VAL A 98 -5.08 11.02 17.85
N VAL A 99 -5.21 12.28 18.27
CA VAL A 99 -6.16 12.62 19.32
C VAL A 99 -7.58 12.23 18.89
N GLY A 100 -7.94 12.56 17.66
CA GLY A 100 -9.25 12.21 17.16
C GLY A 100 -9.48 10.69 17.11
N LEU A 101 -8.46 9.93 16.75
CA LEU A 101 -8.57 8.48 16.71
C LEU A 101 -8.81 7.91 18.10
N VAL A 102 -8.15 8.46 19.13
CA VAL A 102 -8.38 8.01 20.49
C VAL A 102 -9.76 8.40 20.97
N ASN A 103 -10.17 9.63 20.69
CA ASN A 103 -11.48 10.10 21.13
C ASN A 103 -12.63 9.33 20.49
N SER A 104 -12.39 8.79 19.30
CA SER A 104 -13.42 8.04 18.57
C SER A 104 -13.28 6.52 18.77
N ASP A 105 -12.43 6.10 19.67
CA ASP A 105 -12.22 4.69 20.01
C ASP A 105 -11.68 3.86 18.85
N VAL A 106 -11.05 4.50 17.86
CA VAL A 106 -10.36 3.77 16.82
C VAL A 106 -9.06 3.20 17.38
N ILE A 107 -8.41 3.97 18.25
CA ILE A 107 -7.23 3.52 18.95
C ILE A 107 -7.51 3.64 20.44
N ASP A 108 -7.22 2.56 21.17
CA ASP A 108 -7.35 2.50 22.60
C ASP A 108 -6.16 3.22 23.24
N ARG A 109 -6.42 3.93 24.34
CA ARG A 109 -5.36 4.66 25.04
C ARG A 109 -4.23 3.71 25.48
N ARG A 110 -4.58 2.53 25.98
CA ARG A 110 -3.55 1.57 26.38
C ARG A 110 -2.69 1.13 25.20
N GLN A 111 -3.33 0.93 24.08
CA GLN A 111 -2.63 0.58 22.85
C GLN A 111 -1.66 1.67 22.46
N LEU A 112 -2.10 2.92 22.55
CA LEU A 112 -1.26 4.05 22.21
C LEU A 112 -0.07 4.13 23.16
N GLU A 113 -0.29 3.89 24.44
CA GLU A 113 0.80 3.92 25.41
C GLU A 113 1.83 2.84 25.13
N ARG A 114 1.36 1.65 24.76
CA ARG A 114 2.28 0.56 24.41
C ARG A 114 3.11 0.91 23.20
N LEU A 115 2.47 1.50 22.20
CA LEU A 115 3.19 1.91 20.99
C LEU A 115 4.22 2.98 21.29
N ALA A 116 3.86 3.94 22.13
CA ALA A 116 4.79 4.99 22.50
C ALA A 116 6.04 4.41 23.17
N ARG A 117 5.84 3.42 24.04
CA ARG A 117 6.99 2.78 24.70
C ARG A 117 7.86 2.03 23.72
N LYS A 118 7.25 1.32 22.77
CA LYS A 118 8.01 0.61 21.76
C LYS A 118 8.85 1.56 20.92
N ILE A 119 8.26 2.68 20.54
CA ILE A 119 8.97 3.68 19.76
C ILE A 119 10.14 4.24 20.55
N ALA A 120 9.90 4.54 21.83
CA ALA A 120 10.94 5.07 22.68
C ALA A 120 12.11 4.10 22.86
N GLN A 121 11.81 2.81 22.82
CA GLN A 121 12.84 1.78 22.92
C GLN A 121 13.55 1.50 21.61
N GLY A 122 13.10 2.12 20.52
CA GLY A 122 13.74 1.93 19.23
C GLY A 122 13.47 0.59 18.59
N LYS A 123 12.39 -0.09 18.97
CA LYS A 123 12.12 -1.43 18.44
C LYS A 123 11.20 -1.43 17.26
N ILE A 124 10.62 -0.32 16.92
CA ILE A 124 9.72 -0.22 15.79
C ILE A 124 10.51 0.29 14.59
N GLY A 125 10.24 -0.29 13.44
CA GLY A 125 10.90 0.11 12.22
C GLY A 125 12.01 -0.79 11.81
N GLU A 126 12.24 -1.79 12.62
CA GLU A 126 13.21 -2.75 12.23
C GLU A 126 12.59 -3.86 11.44
N LYS A 127 11.91 -4.00 11.19
CA LYS A 127 11.37 -5.01 10.53
C LYS A 127 11.03 -4.92 9.35
N SER A 128 11.23 -4.68 9.39
CA SER A 128 10.95 -4.59 8.44
C SER A 128 11.21 -4.66 7.55
N GLY A 129 11.67 -4.69 7.69
CA GLY A 129 11.88 -4.61 6.72
C GLY A 129 11.97 -5.05 6.14
N SER A 130 12.29 -5.22 6.44
CA SER A 130 12.20 -5.41 5.70
C SER A 130 12.07 -5.70 5.05
N ALA A 131 12.38 -5.79 5.11
CA ALA A 131 12.12 -5.77 4.22
C ALA A 131 12.28 -5.86 3.58
N ALA A 132 12.77 -5.78 3.77
CA ALA A 132 12.75 -5.41 2.99
C ALA A 132 13.02 -5.46 2.54
N HIS A 133 13.49 -5.37 2.71
CA HIS A 133 13.59 -4.71 2.24
C HIS A 133 13.83 -4.68 1.84
N SER A 134 14.22 -4.72 2.01
CA SER A 134 14.32 -4.01 1.54
C SER A 134 14.77 -3.71 1.34
N ARG A 135 15.31 -3.58 1.28
CA ARG A 135 15.61 -2.65 0.89
C ARG A 135 16.02 -2.50 0.42
N PRO A 136 16.25 -2.48 0.55
CA PRO A 136 16.51 -1.64 0.10
C PRO A 136 16.78 -1.28 -0.23
N THR A 137 17.19 -1.20 -0.30
CA THR A 137 17.13 -0.19 -0.69
C THR A 137 17.34 0.22 -0.87
N LYS A 138 17.66 0.21 -0.95
CA LYS A 138 17.61 1.18 -1.08
C LYS A 138 17.64 1.47 -1.21
N LYS A 139 17.97 1.32 -1.15
CA LYS A 139 17.77 2.13 -1.11
C LYS A 139 17.56 2.38 -1.01
N GLY A 140 18.02 1.91 -0.69
CA GLY A 140 17.63 2.61 -0.66
C GLY A 140 17.43 2.55 -0.16
N ASP A 141 17.75 2.55 -0.12
CA ASP A 141 17.34 2.99 0.27
C ASP A 141 17.09 2.87 0.60
N SER A 142 17.37 2.63 0.59
CA SER A 142 16.92 3.00 0.72
C SER A 142 16.89 3.12 0.92
#